data_bc9bdc468ded9436c5f9dd8117b68b91
#
_entry.id   bc9bdc468ded9436c5f9dd8117b68b91
#
_cell.length_a   1.000
_cell.length_b   1.000
_cell.length_c   1.000
_cell.angle_alpha   90.00
_cell.angle_beta   90.00
_cell.angle_gamma   90.00
#
_symmetry.space_group_name_H-M   'P 1'
#
loop_
_entity.id
_entity.type
_entity.pdbx_description
1 polymer ?
#
loop_
_entity_poly.entity_id
_entity_poly.type
_entity_poly.pdbx_seq_one_letter_code
_entity_poly.pdbx_strand_id
1 'polypeptide(L)'
;MTFTRRTLLAALSAAMVAAPLAAEAQNLPRNMRMVIGSTSTGGDTYQNSAIVAEALAEKLGINIKVDAVGASEGFKALGRDKRGTTIMMFHDQSFLGNLYGVTGYADPFADYLVGPTVAINPGNAYLVPADSPYQSMEDIFAAAEAGTRVRVAIQPGGVSEIGFTAMKNAARVRAPGSEANIVAVNTGSQSDKNQAMWDDLADVINGSIQANEQFTQLDPSDEKAMRFVWITARPETLEQAPEAGMGGTTRADMLSYASPETSVTLDGSEDFTFDKEFFLLFNKDMDPEIITAIDTALTEIYAEGKIQERQKEAFFIPDFLPSEEAREHLTQKRDTYKQVIDDITSGS
;
A
#
# COMPACT_ATOMS: atom_id res chain seq x y z
N MET A 1 44.47 -72.77 13.69
CA MET A 1 43.23 -72.07 14.02
C MET A 1 43.28 -70.68 13.38
N THR A 2 42.58 -70.53 12.30
CA THR A 2 42.60 -69.43 11.37
C THR A 2 41.61 -68.35 11.84
N PHE A 3 42.08 -67.14 12.14
CA PHE A 3 41.22 -65.98 12.34
C PHE A 3 41.22 -65.14 11.09
N THR A 4 40.05 -65.02 10.49
CA THR A 4 39.71 -64.35 9.25
C THR A 4 39.70 -62.83 9.46
N ARG A 5 40.48 -62.11 8.66
CA ARG A 5 40.38 -60.69 8.40
C ARG A 5 39.14 -60.41 7.53
N ARG A 6 38.12 -59.83 8.06
CA ARG A 6 37.04 -59.12 7.27
C ARG A 6 36.17 -58.39 8.27
N THR A 7 36.33 -57.07 8.40
CA THR A 7 35.30 -56.02 8.70
C THR A 7 35.99 -54.74 9.13
N LEU A 8 36.34 -53.94 8.15
CA LEU A 8 36.75 -52.55 8.33
C LEU A 8 36.66 -51.86 6.95
N LEU A 9 35.42 -51.57 6.53
CA LEU A 9 35.13 -50.70 5.38
C LEU A 9 33.62 -50.44 5.35
N ALA A 10 33.11 -49.57 6.24
CA ALA A 10 31.81 -48.97 6.11
C ALA A 10 31.65 -47.86 7.20
N ALA A 11 32.35 -46.76 7.07
CA ALA A 11 32.04 -45.53 7.82
C ALA A 11 32.80 -44.35 7.18
N LEU A 12 32.51 -44.03 5.97
CA LEU A 12 32.93 -42.76 5.33
C LEU A 12 32.00 -42.41 4.18
N SER A 13 30.77 -42.03 4.48
CA SER A 13 29.87 -41.44 3.46
C SER A 13 28.67 -40.79 4.11
N ALA A 14 28.90 -39.77 4.96
CA ALA A 14 27.82 -38.87 5.39
C ALA A 14 28.43 -37.58 5.97
N ALA A 15 29.12 -36.86 5.10
CA ALA A 15 29.54 -35.49 5.43
C ALA A 15 29.78 -34.70 4.18
N MET A 16 28.72 -34.49 3.42
CA MET A 16 28.69 -33.50 2.36
C MET A 16 27.23 -33.16 2.09
N VAL A 17 26.74 -32.13 2.70
CA VAL A 17 25.77 -31.15 2.21
C VAL A 17 25.50 -30.19 3.37
N ALA A 18 26.36 -29.21 3.57
CA ALA A 18 26.04 -28.03 4.35
C ALA A 18 27.13 -26.97 4.08
N ALA A 19 27.11 -26.44 2.91
CA ALA A 19 27.64 -25.12 2.52
C ALA A 19 27.36 -25.02 1.02
N PRO A 20 26.60 -24.12 0.57
CA PRO A 20 27.06 -22.78 0.27
C PRO A 20 25.94 -21.72 0.24
N LEU A 21 25.67 -21.03 1.29
CA LEU A 21 24.89 -19.78 1.22
C LEU A 21 25.79 -18.55 1.47
N ALA A 22 27.08 -18.76 1.72
CA ALA A 22 28.02 -17.67 1.95
C ALA A 22 28.67 -17.10 0.68
N ALA A 23 28.39 -17.62 -0.51
CA ALA A 23 29.05 -17.18 -1.74
C ALA A 23 28.29 -16.05 -2.47
N GLU A 24 27.00 -15.89 -2.25
CA GLU A 24 26.20 -14.83 -2.94
C GLU A 24 26.32 -13.44 -2.32
N ALA A 25 26.82 -13.31 -1.09
CA ALA A 25 26.95 -12.02 -0.41
C ALA A 25 28.12 -11.15 -0.90
N GLN A 26 28.94 -11.59 -1.85
CA GLN A 26 30.19 -10.88 -2.19
C GLN A 26 30.02 -9.59 -2.98
N ASN A 27 28.87 -9.34 -3.62
CA ASN A 27 28.61 -8.14 -4.44
C ASN A 27 27.60 -7.16 -3.85
N LEU A 28 26.98 -7.46 -2.69
CA LEU A 28 26.01 -6.55 -2.09
C LEU A 28 26.69 -5.30 -1.50
N PRO A 29 26.12 -4.10 -1.74
CA PRO A 29 26.58 -2.89 -1.06
C PRO A 29 26.39 -3.01 0.46
N ARG A 30 27.44 -2.70 1.23
CA ARG A 30 27.36 -2.74 2.71
C ARG A 30 26.35 -1.74 3.30
N ASN A 31 26.07 -0.67 2.57
CA ASN A 31 25.12 0.36 2.96
C ASN A 31 24.17 0.62 1.78
N MET A 32 22.90 0.45 2.01
CA MET A 32 21.84 0.74 1.05
C MET A 32 20.89 1.80 1.59
N ARG A 33 20.18 2.46 0.69
CA ARG A 33 19.08 3.36 0.99
C ARG A 33 17.79 2.74 0.47
N MET A 34 16.77 2.70 1.30
CA MET A 34 15.40 2.47 0.86
C MET A 34 14.69 3.82 0.84
N VAL A 35 14.61 4.43 -0.34
CA VAL A 35 13.83 5.68 -0.50
C VAL A 35 12.35 5.35 -0.57
N ILE A 36 11.49 6.23 -0.07
CA ILE A 36 10.04 6.02 -0.09
C ILE A 36 9.31 7.19 -0.75
N GLY A 37 8.14 6.87 -1.36
CA GLY A 37 7.30 7.85 -2.04
C GLY A 37 6.55 8.82 -1.13
N SER A 38 6.81 8.79 0.17
CA SER A 38 6.24 9.70 1.18
C SER A 38 7.32 10.59 1.77
N THR A 39 6.94 11.81 2.18
CA THR A 39 7.81 12.72 2.98
C THR A 39 7.57 12.55 4.48
N SER A 40 6.56 11.78 4.88
CA SER A 40 6.19 11.54 6.28
C SER A 40 6.90 10.32 6.84
N THR A 41 7.46 10.42 8.04
CA THR A 41 8.02 9.30 8.81
C THR A 41 7.01 8.66 9.78
N GLY A 42 5.82 9.25 9.94
CA GLY A 42 4.74 8.72 10.78
C GLY A 42 3.66 7.95 10.00
N GLY A 43 3.74 7.91 8.67
CA GLY A 43 2.74 7.24 7.83
C GLY A 43 3.03 5.76 7.61
N ASP A 44 2.03 5.07 7.10
CA ASP A 44 2.07 3.62 6.80
C ASP A 44 3.20 3.23 5.84
N THR A 45 3.50 4.07 4.83
CA THR A 45 4.60 3.80 3.90
C THR A 45 5.94 3.71 4.62
N TYR A 46 6.20 4.62 5.57
CA TYR A 46 7.43 4.57 6.36
C TYR A 46 7.44 3.38 7.31
N GLN A 47 6.33 3.11 7.99
CA GLN A 47 6.22 2.02 8.96
C GLN A 47 6.50 0.66 8.30
N ASN A 48 5.81 0.35 7.18
CA ASN A 48 6.05 -0.91 6.48
C ASN A 48 7.48 -0.98 5.90
N SER A 49 7.99 0.14 5.36
CA SER A 49 9.37 0.19 4.85
C SER A 49 10.42 -0.07 5.94
N ALA A 50 10.19 0.42 7.16
CA ALA A 50 11.08 0.18 8.28
C ALA A 50 11.09 -1.30 8.69
N ILE A 51 9.92 -1.95 8.73
CA ILE A 51 9.80 -3.39 9.02
C ILE A 51 10.57 -4.23 7.98
N VAL A 52 10.36 -3.94 6.69
CA VAL A 52 11.02 -4.68 5.59
C VAL A 52 12.52 -4.39 5.55
N ALA A 53 12.93 -3.14 5.71
CA ALA A 53 14.35 -2.75 5.69
C ALA A 53 15.14 -3.40 6.82
N GLU A 54 14.57 -3.48 8.03
CA GLU A 54 15.20 -4.13 9.17
C GLU A 54 15.36 -5.64 8.94
N ALA A 55 14.30 -6.32 8.45
CA ALA A 55 14.35 -7.74 8.15
C ALA A 55 15.38 -8.06 7.04
N LEU A 56 15.42 -7.27 5.97
CA LEU A 56 16.41 -7.39 4.91
C LEU A 56 17.84 -7.12 5.40
N ALA A 57 18.02 -6.09 6.22
CA ALA A 57 19.34 -5.73 6.77
C ALA A 57 19.91 -6.86 7.64
N GLU A 58 19.08 -7.47 8.48
CA GLU A 58 19.44 -8.62 9.30
C GLU A 58 19.79 -9.83 8.42
N LYS A 59 18.94 -10.15 7.45
CA LYS A 59 19.10 -11.33 6.58
C LYS A 59 20.32 -11.26 5.69
N LEU A 60 20.59 -10.08 5.12
CA LEU A 60 21.70 -9.86 4.19
C LEU A 60 23.02 -9.43 4.88
N GLY A 61 22.99 -9.11 6.16
CA GLY A 61 24.17 -8.64 6.91
C GLY A 61 24.67 -7.26 6.43
N ILE A 62 23.77 -6.38 6.00
CA ILE A 62 24.08 -5.02 5.49
C ILE A 62 23.31 -3.96 6.27
N ASN A 63 23.63 -2.69 6.08
CA ASN A 63 22.84 -1.57 6.60
C ASN A 63 21.85 -1.08 5.55
N ILE A 64 20.58 -0.95 5.91
CA ILE A 64 19.55 -0.36 5.04
C ILE A 64 18.89 0.80 5.80
N LYS A 65 19.03 2.02 5.26
CA LYS A 65 18.42 3.22 5.83
C LYS A 65 17.17 3.59 5.04
N VAL A 66 16.04 3.77 5.73
CA VAL A 66 14.81 4.30 5.12
C VAL A 66 14.88 5.83 5.08
N ASP A 67 14.69 6.41 3.89
CA ASP A 67 14.71 7.86 3.64
C ASP A 67 13.36 8.32 3.05
N ALA A 68 12.64 9.15 3.80
CA ALA A 68 11.35 9.72 3.40
C ALA A 68 11.55 10.97 2.53
N VAL A 69 11.69 10.78 1.22
CA VAL A 69 12.05 11.84 0.26
C VAL A 69 10.89 12.28 -0.64
N GLY A 70 9.79 11.55 -0.64
CA GLY A 70 8.66 11.78 -1.52
C GLY A 70 8.84 11.18 -2.92
N ALA A 71 7.74 11.07 -3.68
CA ALA A 71 7.71 10.31 -4.94
C ALA A 71 8.71 10.85 -5.99
N SER A 72 8.64 12.14 -6.31
CA SER A 72 9.48 12.74 -7.35
C SER A 72 10.99 12.59 -7.06
N GLU A 73 11.41 12.86 -5.82
CA GLU A 73 12.82 12.69 -5.44
C GLU A 73 13.20 11.22 -5.29
N GLY A 74 12.26 10.35 -4.87
CA GLY A 74 12.45 8.91 -4.81
C GLY A 74 12.76 8.33 -6.19
N PHE A 75 11.94 8.62 -7.19
CA PHE A 75 12.16 8.20 -8.58
C PHE A 75 13.47 8.73 -9.14
N LYS A 76 13.80 10.02 -8.90
CA LYS A 76 15.09 10.59 -9.33
C LYS A 76 16.27 9.90 -8.65
N ALA A 77 16.19 9.62 -7.36
CA ALA A 77 17.26 8.95 -6.63
C ALA A 77 17.46 7.53 -7.16
N LEU A 78 16.38 6.78 -7.35
CA LEU A 78 16.40 5.43 -7.91
C LEU A 78 16.99 5.43 -9.34
N GLY A 79 16.52 6.32 -10.22
CA GLY A 79 16.95 6.39 -11.62
C GLY A 79 18.42 6.77 -11.81
N ARG A 80 19.02 7.47 -10.85
CA ARG A 80 20.45 7.86 -10.89
C ARG A 80 21.39 6.77 -10.39
N ASP A 81 20.92 5.87 -9.55
CA ASP A 81 21.77 4.87 -8.91
C ASP A 81 21.77 3.53 -9.64
N LYS A 82 22.78 3.35 -10.49
CA LYS A 82 22.99 2.08 -11.22
C LYS A 82 23.82 1.06 -10.43
N ARG A 83 24.39 1.46 -9.27
CA ARG A 83 25.29 0.61 -8.47
C ARG A 83 24.53 -0.28 -7.50
N GLY A 84 23.22 -0.13 -7.40
CA GLY A 84 22.38 -0.93 -6.51
C GLY A 84 22.47 -0.53 -5.04
N THR A 85 22.90 0.72 -4.74
CA THR A 85 22.90 1.23 -3.37
C THR A 85 21.58 1.86 -2.96
N THR A 86 20.66 2.05 -3.91
CA THR A 86 19.33 2.63 -3.69
C THR A 86 18.27 1.70 -4.23
N ILE A 87 17.30 1.37 -3.39
CA ILE A 87 16.04 0.72 -3.76
C ILE A 87 14.88 1.63 -3.35
N MET A 88 13.70 1.44 -3.90
CA MET A 88 12.54 2.24 -3.52
C MET A 88 11.41 1.34 -3.03
N MET A 89 10.86 1.66 -1.87
CA MET A 89 9.59 1.11 -1.42
C MET A 89 8.48 2.10 -1.76
N PHE A 90 7.51 1.63 -2.49
CA PHE A 90 6.32 2.43 -2.77
C PHE A 90 5.08 1.54 -2.76
N HIS A 91 3.98 2.08 -3.25
CA HIS A 91 2.70 1.40 -3.37
C HIS A 91 1.98 1.90 -4.63
N ASP A 92 0.72 1.53 -4.81
CA ASP A 92 -0.10 1.86 -5.99
C ASP A 92 -0.02 3.34 -6.42
N GLN A 93 0.20 4.27 -5.51
CA GLN A 93 0.38 5.69 -5.88
C GLN A 93 1.50 5.89 -6.91
N SER A 94 2.49 5.00 -6.95
CA SER A 94 3.60 5.09 -7.91
C SER A 94 3.12 5.10 -9.36
N PHE A 95 2.13 4.26 -9.69
CA PHE A 95 1.55 4.19 -11.04
C PHE A 95 0.28 5.05 -11.18
N LEU A 96 -0.51 5.20 -10.12
CA LEU A 96 -1.68 6.11 -10.14
C LEU A 96 -1.25 7.54 -10.44
N GLY A 97 -0.19 8.04 -9.81
CA GLY A 97 0.33 9.38 -10.11
C GLY A 97 0.72 9.56 -11.58
N ASN A 98 1.28 8.51 -12.21
CA ASN A 98 1.57 8.50 -13.64
C ASN A 98 0.28 8.47 -14.48
N LEU A 99 -0.68 7.61 -14.16
CA LEU A 99 -1.97 7.50 -14.86
C LEU A 99 -2.78 8.81 -14.82
N TYR A 100 -2.73 9.53 -13.71
CA TYR A 100 -3.35 10.87 -13.57
C TYR A 100 -2.50 12.01 -14.15
N GLY A 101 -1.30 11.72 -14.71
CA GLY A 101 -0.43 12.72 -15.30
C GLY A 101 0.21 13.68 -14.32
N VAL A 102 0.39 13.28 -13.07
CA VAL A 102 1.02 14.13 -12.02
C VAL A 102 2.49 14.32 -12.31
N THR A 103 2.92 15.58 -12.39
CA THR A 103 4.31 15.93 -12.65
C THR A 103 5.26 15.32 -11.62
N GLY A 104 6.31 14.65 -12.10
CA GLY A 104 7.34 14.03 -11.27
C GLY A 104 7.08 12.55 -10.95
N TYR A 105 5.97 11.97 -11.42
CA TYR A 105 5.73 10.54 -11.38
C TYR A 105 6.21 9.89 -12.69
N ALA A 106 7.18 9.00 -12.58
CA ALA A 106 7.62 8.16 -13.69
C ALA A 106 6.65 6.97 -13.88
N ASP A 107 6.70 6.32 -15.03
CA ASP A 107 6.02 5.03 -15.20
C ASP A 107 6.86 3.92 -14.55
N PRO A 108 6.43 3.33 -13.41
CA PRO A 108 7.23 2.32 -12.72
C PRO A 108 7.42 1.04 -13.54
N PHE A 109 6.55 0.74 -14.49
CA PHE A 109 6.63 -0.45 -15.32
C PHE A 109 7.50 -0.25 -16.57
N ALA A 110 7.56 0.98 -17.09
CA ALA A 110 8.38 1.30 -18.27
C ALA A 110 9.81 1.74 -17.89
N ASP A 111 9.96 2.49 -16.79
CA ASP A 111 11.21 3.16 -16.45
C ASP A 111 12.05 2.42 -15.40
N TYR A 112 11.43 1.50 -14.65
CA TYR A 112 12.05 0.75 -13.55
C TYR A 112 11.75 -0.75 -13.66
N LEU A 113 12.33 -1.53 -12.76
CA LEU A 113 11.94 -2.91 -12.54
C LEU A 113 11.04 -2.98 -11.31
N VAL A 114 9.85 -3.52 -11.49
CA VAL A 114 8.94 -3.86 -10.39
C VAL A 114 9.50 -5.08 -9.68
N GLY A 115 9.77 -4.93 -8.41
CA GLY A 115 10.25 -5.96 -7.51
C GLY A 115 9.09 -6.64 -6.75
N PRO A 116 9.42 -7.38 -5.66
CA PRO A 116 8.43 -8.15 -4.91
C PRO A 116 7.40 -7.24 -4.23
N THR A 117 6.15 -7.75 -4.11
CA THR A 117 5.19 -7.21 -3.15
C THR A 117 5.59 -7.62 -1.73
N VAL A 118 5.15 -6.89 -0.73
CA VAL A 118 5.51 -7.16 0.66
C VAL A 118 4.34 -7.08 1.64
N ALA A 119 3.35 -6.26 1.38
CA ALA A 119 2.17 -6.12 2.24
C ALA A 119 1.05 -5.35 1.56
N ILE A 120 -0.16 -5.54 2.06
CA ILE A 120 -1.33 -4.70 1.79
C ILE A 120 -1.61 -3.83 3.01
N ASN A 121 -1.91 -2.55 2.80
CA ASN A 121 -2.60 -1.76 3.81
C ASN A 121 -4.12 -1.93 3.56
N PRO A 122 -4.86 -2.60 4.47
CA PRO A 122 -6.29 -2.85 4.29
C PRO A 122 -7.15 -1.63 4.61
N GLY A 123 -6.54 -0.53 5.02
CA GLY A 123 -7.21 0.60 5.63
C GLY A 123 -7.10 1.90 4.85
N ASN A 124 -7.51 1.94 3.58
CA ASN A 124 -7.74 3.21 2.89
C ASN A 124 -9.20 3.62 3.14
N ALA A 125 -9.42 4.49 4.13
CA ALA A 125 -10.74 4.84 4.64
C ALA A 125 -11.16 6.25 4.24
N TYR A 126 -12.46 6.45 4.08
CA TYR A 126 -13.10 7.76 3.98
C TYR A 126 -13.79 8.09 5.29
N LEU A 127 -13.56 9.30 5.76
CA LEU A 127 -14.03 9.78 7.06
C LEU A 127 -14.73 11.14 6.90
N VAL A 128 -15.64 11.38 7.84
CA VAL A 128 -16.34 12.66 8.02
C VAL A 128 -16.19 13.12 9.46
N PRO A 129 -16.45 14.41 9.80
CA PRO A 129 -16.57 14.85 11.20
C PRO A 129 -17.61 14.01 11.94
N ALA A 130 -17.37 13.73 13.23
CA ALA A 130 -18.30 12.92 14.02
C ALA A 130 -19.69 13.55 14.16
N ASP A 131 -19.79 14.89 14.13
CA ASP A 131 -21.04 15.66 14.15
C ASP A 131 -21.62 15.96 12.75
N SER A 132 -20.97 15.44 11.68
CA SER A 132 -21.44 15.63 10.30
C SER A 132 -22.86 15.13 10.09
N PRO A 133 -23.66 15.78 9.22
CA PRO A 133 -24.95 15.26 8.78
C PRO A 133 -24.81 13.95 8.00
N TYR A 134 -23.62 13.65 7.45
CA TYR A 134 -23.33 12.43 6.72
C TYR A 134 -22.96 11.30 7.69
N GLN A 135 -23.83 10.30 7.80
CA GLN A 135 -23.60 9.13 8.66
C GLN A 135 -23.04 7.93 7.87
N SER A 136 -23.19 7.96 6.54
CA SER A 136 -22.88 6.88 5.61
C SER A 136 -22.53 7.44 4.23
N MET A 137 -22.02 6.58 3.34
CA MET A 137 -21.85 6.92 1.92
C MET A 137 -23.20 7.22 1.24
N GLU A 138 -24.27 6.57 1.68
CA GLU A 138 -25.63 6.82 1.15
C GLU A 138 -26.06 8.28 1.40
N ASP A 139 -25.78 8.84 2.58
CA ASP A 139 -26.11 10.24 2.88
C ASP A 139 -25.32 11.20 1.99
N ILE A 140 -24.05 10.87 1.72
CA ILE A 140 -23.20 11.66 0.79
C ILE A 140 -23.79 11.66 -0.62
N PHE A 141 -24.18 10.51 -1.12
CA PHE A 141 -24.80 10.41 -2.44
C PHE A 141 -26.16 11.11 -2.49
N ALA A 142 -27.02 10.91 -1.48
CA ALA A 142 -28.31 11.59 -1.39
C ALA A 142 -28.15 13.14 -1.37
N ALA A 143 -27.16 13.65 -0.66
CA ALA A 143 -26.83 15.07 -0.64
C ALA A 143 -26.41 15.56 -2.04
N ALA A 144 -25.54 14.84 -2.71
CA ALA A 144 -25.12 15.17 -4.07
C ALA A 144 -26.28 15.13 -5.08
N GLU A 145 -27.17 14.13 -4.98
CA GLU A 145 -28.40 14.01 -5.77
C GLU A 145 -29.36 15.18 -5.53
N ALA A 146 -29.44 15.68 -4.29
CA ALA A 146 -30.23 16.85 -3.92
C ALA A 146 -29.59 18.19 -4.35
N GLY A 147 -28.43 18.16 -4.99
CA GLY A 147 -27.71 19.36 -5.46
C GLY A 147 -26.80 20.00 -4.38
N THR A 148 -26.60 19.35 -3.25
CA THR A 148 -25.67 19.81 -2.20
C THR A 148 -24.23 19.51 -2.64
N ARG A 149 -23.37 20.54 -2.56
CA ARG A 149 -21.96 20.39 -2.86
C ARG A 149 -21.26 19.67 -1.72
N VAL A 150 -20.68 18.49 -1.99
CA VAL A 150 -19.87 17.70 -1.05
C VAL A 150 -18.39 17.88 -1.38
N ARG A 151 -17.61 18.40 -0.45
CA ARG A 151 -16.19 18.72 -0.60
C ARG A 151 -15.34 17.56 -0.08
N VAL A 152 -14.57 16.92 -0.96
CA VAL A 152 -13.73 15.77 -0.62
C VAL A 152 -12.26 16.14 -0.69
N ALA A 153 -11.53 16.08 0.41
CA ALA A 153 -10.10 16.35 0.43
C ALA A 153 -9.32 15.18 -0.15
N ILE A 154 -8.55 15.46 -1.20
CA ILE A 154 -7.74 14.48 -1.92
C ILE A 154 -6.30 14.97 -2.08
N GLN A 155 -5.40 14.02 -2.29
CA GLN A 155 -4.07 14.28 -2.82
C GLN A 155 -4.08 13.90 -4.30
N PRO A 156 -3.88 14.86 -5.22
CA PRO A 156 -3.87 14.57 -6.65
C PRO A 156 -2.86 13.49 -7.02
N GLY A 157 -3.27 12.52 -7.86
CA GLY A 157 -2.48 11.35 -8.24
C GLY A 157 -2.28 10.31 -7.14
N GLY A 158 -2.90 10.52 -5.99
CA GLY A 158 -2.79 9.60 -4.85
C GLY A 158 -3.92 8.58 -4.79
N VAL A 159 -3.79 7.66 -3.83
CA VAL A 159 -4.85 6.67 -3.55
C VAL A 159 -6.16 7.30 -3.08
N SER A 160 -6.14 8.55 -2.60
CA SER A 160 -7.35 9.30 -2.32
C SER A 160 -8.09 9.76 -3.55
N GLU A 161 -7.41 9.95 -4.68
CA GLU A 161 -8.05 10.39 -5.92
C GLU A 161 -8.78 9.24 -6.62
N ILE A 162 -8.25 8.00 -6.59
CA ILE A 162 -8.94 6.88 -7.22
C ILE A 162 -10.29 6.58 -6.52
N GLY A 163 -10.36 6.63 -5.21
CA GLY A 163 -11.61 6.47 -4.48
C GLY A 163 -12.56 7.67 -4.67
N PHE A 164 -12.04 8.91 -4.71
CA PHE A 164 -12.84 10.09 -5.07
C PHE A 164 -13.44 9.95 -6.49
N THR A 165 -12.65 9.44 -7.43
CA THR A 165 -13.07 9.14 -8.79
C THR A 165 -14.21 8.09 -8.78
N ALA A 166 -14.07 7.04 -7.98
CA ALA A 166 -15.13 6.04 -7.78
C ALA A 166 -16.41 6.64 -7.17
N MET A 167 -16.29 7.51 -6.17
CA MET A 167 -17.45 8.24 -5.59
C MET A 167 -18.18 9.05 -6.65
N LYS A 168 -17.46 9.80 -7.49
CA LYS A 168 -18.08 10.56 -8.59
C LYS A 168 -18.78 9.64 -9.60
N ASN A 169 -18.15 8.53 -9.94
CA ASN A 169 -18.76 7.55 -10.83
C ASN A 169 -20.03 6.95 -10.24
N ALA A 170 -19.98 6.53 -8.96
CA ALA A 170 -21.16 6.01 -8.27
C ALA A 170 -22.31 7.03 -8.25
N ALA A 171 -22.02 8.28 -7.95
CA ALA A 171 -23.02 9.36 -8.03
C ALA A 171 -23.63 9.49 -9.44
N ARG A 172 -22.80 9.45 -10.50
CA ARG A 172 -23.25 9.52 -11.91
C ARG A 172 -24.13 8.32 -12.27
N VAL A 173 -23.76 7.11 -11.87
CA VAL A 173 -24.53 5.88 -12.15
C VAL A 173 -25.90 5.93 -11.46
N ARG A 174 -25.94 6.44 -10.23
CA ARG A 174 -27.18 6.59 -9.45
C ARG A 174 -28.11 7.67 -10.00
N ALA A 175 -27.55 8.86 -10.24
CA ALA A 175 -28.29 10.04 -10.72
C ALA A 175 -27.37 10.88 -11.64
N PRO A 176 -27.45 10.70 -12.97
CA PRO A 176 -26.61 11.43 -13.90
C PRO A 176 -26.67 12.95 -13.69
N GLY A 177 -25.48 13.58 -13.55
CA GLY A 177 -25.32 15.01 -13.24
C GLY A 177 -25.02 15.28 -11.77
N SER A 178 -25.33 14.37 -10.85
CA SER A 178 -25.04 14.55 -9.40
C SER A 178 -23.54 14.49 -9.09
N GLU A 179 -22.74 13.84 -9.94
CA GLU A 179 -21.28 13.79 -9.81
C GLU A 179 -20.62 15.17 -9.84
N ALA A 180 -21.27 16.16 -10.44
CA ALA A 180 -20.80 17.55 -10.44
C ALA A 180 -20.82 18.17 -9.04
N ASN A 181 -21.62 17.65 -8.13
CA ASN A 181 -21.75 18.13 -6.76
C ASN A 181 -20.72 17.49 -5.82
N ILE A 182 -20.00 16.44 -6.23
CA ILE A 182 -18.86 15.87 -5.50
C ILE A 182 -17.59 16.54 -6.02
N VAL A 183 -16.96 17.37 -5.19
CA VAL A 183 -15.87 18.26 -5.64
C VAL A 183 -14.60 18.04 -4.83
N ALA A 184 -13.46 18.08 -5.52
CA ALA A 184 -12.16 17.90 -4.91
C ALA A 184 -11.71 19.15 -4.14
N VAL A 185 -11.12 18.93 -2.96
CA VAL A 185 -10.28 19.89 -2.24
C VAL A 185 -8.86 19.33 -2.27
N ASN A 186 -8.00 19.95 -3.08
CA ASN A 186 -6.63 19.46 -3.27
C ASN A 186 -5.77 19.78 -2.05
N THR A 187 -5.06 18.77 -1.55
CA THR A 187 -4.17 18.83 -0.39
C THR A 187 -2.83 18.17 -0.71
N GLY A 188 -1.81 18.40 0.10
CA GLY A 188 -0.47 17.86 -0.12
C GLY A 188 -0.14 16.60 0.70
N SER A 189 -0.85 16.37 1.80
CA SER A 189 -0.52 15.30 2.75
C SER A 189 -1.75 14.81 3.53
N GLN A 190 -1.57 13.76 4.35
CA GLN A 190 -2.63 13.31 5.26
C GLN A 190 -2.98 14.37 6.31
N SER A 191 -1.96 15.03 6.90
CA SER A 191 -2.19 16.10 7.87
C SER A 191 -2.94 17.29 7.27
N ASP A 192 -2.68 17.63 6.01
CA ASP A 192 -3.40 18.72 5.33
C ASP A 192 -4.86 18.36 5.10
N LYS A 193 -5.16 17.08 4.79
CA LYS A 193 -6.56 16.60 4.68
C LYS A 193 -7.30 16.70 6.02
N ASN A 194 -6.66 16.23 7.09
CA ASN A 194 -7.24 16.32 8.43
C ASN A 194 -7.49 17.80 8.81
N GLN A 195 -6.52 18.67 8.58
CA GLN A 195 -6.65 20.10 8.85
C GLN A 195 -7.77 20.73 8.00
N ALA A 196 -7.87 20.38 6.72
CA ALA A 196 -8.92 20.89 5.84
C ALA A 196 -10.33 20.52 6.36
N MET A 197 -10.49 19.33 6.96
CA MET A 197 -11.75 18.93 7.57
C MET A 197 -12.03 19.70 8.88
N TRP A 198 -11.05 19.85 9.77
CA TRP A 198 -11.18 20.59 11.02
C TRP A 198 -11.41 22.10 10.81
N ASP A 199 -10.92 22.65 9.70
CA ASP A 199 -11.13 24.05 9.28
C ASP A 199 -12.42 24.24 8.47
N ASP A 200 -13.30 23.23 8.38
CA ASP A 200 -14.53 23.24 7.56
C ASP A 200 -14.30 23.57 6.07
N LEU A 201 -13.14 23.20 5.53
CA LEU A 201 -12.83 23.32 4.11
C LEU A 201 -13.20 22.06 3.32
N ALA A 202 -13.30 20.92 3.99
CA ALA A 202 -13.71 19.65 3.42
C ALA A 202 -14.74 18.96 4.31
N ASP A 203 -15.72 18.31 3.67
CA ASP A 203 -16.78 17.53 4.34
C ASP A 203 -16.36 16.07 4.52
N VAL A 204 -15.50 15.57 3.63
CA VAL A 204 -15.01 14.20 3.60
C VAL A 204 -13.50 14.22 3.39
N ILE A 205 -12.79 13.37 4.09
CA ILE A 205 -11.36 13.12 3.85
C ILE A 205 -11.11 11.66 3.53
N ASN A 206 -10.00 11.37 2.87
CA ASN A 206 -9.45 10.04 2.75
C ASN A 206 -8.18 9.91 3.62
N GLY A 207 -8.00 8.75 4.24
CA GLY A 207 -6.78 8.45 5.00
C GLY A 207 -6.64 6.98 5.34
N SER A 208 -5.43 6.57 5.76
CA SER A 208 -5.27 5.23 6.30
C SER A 208 -5.93 5.12 7.67
N ILE A 209 -6.42 3.92 8.00
CA ILE A 209 -6.93 3.60 9.34
C ILE A 209 -5.84 3.90 10.37
N GLN A 210 -4.58 3.49 10.12
CA GLN A 210 -3.45 3.72 11.02
C GLN A 210 -3.25 5.20 11.39
N ALA A 211 -3.55 6.12 10.48
CA ALA A 211 -3.37 7.55 10.72
C ALA A 211 -4.58 8.20 11.43
N ASN A 212 -5.78 7.65 11.25
CA ASN A 212 -7.01 8.35 11.60
C ASN A 212 -7.88 7.64 12.65
N GLU A 213 -7.67 6.35 12.90
CA GLU A 213 -8.48 5.58 13.85
C GLU A 213 -8.58 6.25 15.23
N GLN A 214 -7.47 6.80 15.73
CA GLN A 214 -7.45 7.51 17.01
C GLN A 214 -8.49 8.65 17.12
N PHE A 215 -8.84 9.28 15.99
CA PHE A 215 -9.83 10.35 15.97
C PHE A 215 -11.26 9.83 15.99
N THR A 216 -11.48 8.56 15.64
CA THR A 216 -12.80 7.91 15.74
C THR A 216 -13.13 7.46 17.15
N GLN A 217 -12.14 7.47 18.06
CA GLN A 217 -12.29 7.12 19.46
C GLN A 217 -12.50 8.35 20.36
N LEU A 218 -12.48 9.57 19.80
CA LEU A 218 -12.75 10.80 20.53
C LEU A 218 -14.24 10.93 20.83
N ASP A 219 -14.55 11.73 21.88
CA ASP A 219 -15.95 12.10 22.15
C ASP A 219 -16.52 12.82 20.91
N PRO A 220 -17.75 12.49 20.47
CA PRO A 220 -18.34 13.12 19.28
C PRO A 220 -18.44 14.65 19.32
N SER A 221 -18.34 15.24 20.51
CA SER A 221 -18.30 16.70 20.69
C SER A 221 -16.91 17.32 20.54
N ASP A 222 -15.86 16.51 20.40
CA ASP A 222 -14.50 16.99 20.12
C ASP A 222 -14.42 17.45 18.67
N GLU A 223 -13.86 18.63 18.42
CA GLU A 223 -13.73 19.23 17.09
C GLU A 223 -12.88 18.38 16.12
N LYS A 224 -12.08 17.44 16.66
CA LYS A 224 -11.25 16.53 15.88
C LYS A 224 -11.86 15.14 15.74
N ALA A 225 -13.00 14.89 16.39
CA ALA A 225 -13.66 13.60 16.29
C ALA A 225 -14.11 13.29 14.86
N MET A 226 -13.87 12.07 14.42
CA MET A 226 -14.20 11.59 13.09
C MET A 226 -15.02 10.31 13.16
N ARG A 227 -15.64 9.94 12.04
CA ARG A 227 -16.25 8.62 11.84
C ARG A 227 -15.89 8.08 10.47
N PHE A 228 -15.72 6.77 10.38
CA PHE A 228 -15.63 6.07 9.11
C PHE A 228 -16.97 6.08 8.40
N VAL A 229 -16.94 6.24 7.06
CA VAL A 229 -18.12 6.09 6.20
C VAL A 229 -17.86 5.10 5.06
N TRP A 230 -16.60 4.81 4.74
CA TRP A 230 -16.23 3.83 3.72
C TRP A 230 -14.79 3.38 3.88
N ILE A 231 -14.54 2.08 3.77
CA ILE A 231 -13.22 1.46 3.66
C ILE A 231 -13.14 0.79 2.30
N THR A 232 -12.12 1.15 1.52
CA THR A 232 -12.03 0.72 0.11
C THR A 232 -11.54 -0.70 -0.09
N ALA A 233 -10.93 -1.32 0.92
CA ALA A 233 -10.36 -2.66 0.82
C ALA A 233 -11.43 -3.72 0.50
N ARG A 234 -11.02 -4.76 -0.19
CA ARG A 234 -11.85 -5.93 -0.41
C ARG A 234 -12.18 -6.61 0.94
N PRO A 235 -13.40 -7.15 1.11
CA PRO A 235 -13.76 -7.90 2.32
C PRO A 235 -12.77 -9.01 2.65
N GLU A 236 -12.34 -9.78 1.64
CA GLU A 236 -11.41 -10.91 1.79
C GLU A 236 -10.03 -10.44 2.30
N THR A 237 -9.65 -9.21 1.98
CA THR A 237 -8.41 -8.59 2.50
C THR A 237 -8.58 -8.19 3.96
N LEU A 238 -9.70 -7.53 4.31
CA LEU A 238 -10.00 -7.15 5.69
C LEU A 238 -10.17 -8.37 6.61
N GLU A 239 -10.74 -9.47 6.14
CA GLU A 239 -10.88 -10.70 6.90
C GLU A 239 -9.55 -11.31 7.36
N GLN A 240 -8.45 -10.98 6.68
CA GLN A 240 -7.10 -11.41 7.07
C GLN A 240 -6.48 -10.52 8.17
N ALA A 241 -7.08 -9.36 8.45
CA ALA A 241 -6.63 -8.50 9.53
C ALA A 241 -6.83 -9.16 10.90
N PRO A 242 -6.09 -8.76 11.95
CA PRO A 242 -6.34 -9.23 13.32
C PRO A 242 -7.79 -8.98 13.74
N GLU A 243 -8.41 -9.92 14.46
CA GLU A 243 -9.79 -9.77 14.95
C GLU A 243 -9.96 -8.54 15.86
N ALA A 244 -8.94 -8.24 16.66
CA ALA A 244 -8.90 -7.04 17.50
C ALA A 244 -8.95 -5.75 16.67
N GLY A 245 -8.66 -5.81 15.38
CA GLY A 245 -8.64 -4.64 14.52
C GLY A 245 -7.47 -3.72 14.81
N MET A 246 -7.74 -2.42 14.83
CA MET A 246 -6.77 -1.38 15.17
C MET A 246 -7.37 -0.41 16.20
N GLY A 247 -6.62 -0.13 17.26
CA GLY A 247 -7.09 0.73 18.33
C GLY A 247 -8.38 0.22 18.98
N GLY A 248 -9.43 1.02 18.97
CA GLY A 248 -10.75 0.65 19.45
C GLY A 248 -11.69 0.07 18.38
N THR A 249 -11.27 0.05 17.11
CA THR A 249 -12.08 -0.40 15.98
C THR A 249 -11.76 -1.85 15.63
N THR A 250 -12.68 -2.77 15.87
CA THR A 250 -12.49 -4.20 15.59
C THR A 250 -12.54 -4.49 14.07
N ARG A 251 -12.03 -5.68 13.67
CA ARG A 251 -12.16 -6.13 12.27
C ARG A 251 -13.64 -6.18 11.82
N ALA A 252 -14.54 -6.61 12.68
CA ALA A 252 -15.97 -6.66 12.37
C ALA A 252 -16.55 -5.25 12.15
N ASP A 253 -16.14 -4.27 12.96
CA ASP A 253 -16.54 -2.87 12.75
C ASP A 253 -16.02 -2.36 11.40
N MET A 254 -14.77 -2.65 11.05
CA MET A 254 -14.17 -2.23 9.76
C MET A 254 -14.90 -2.84 8.56
N LEU A 255 -15.29 -4.12 8.64
CA LEU A 255 -16.05 -4.79 7.60
C LEU A 255 -17.40 -4.14 7.35
N SER A 256 -18.02 -3.52 8.36
CA SER A 256 -19.30 -2.81 8.19
C SER A 256 -19.17 -1.53 7.32
N TYR A 257 -17.94 -1.03 7.13
CA TYR A 257 -17.65 0.10 6.26
C TYR A 257 -17.07 -0.30 4.89
N ALA A 258 -16.95 -1.59 4.60
CA ALA A 258 -16.49 -2.13 3.32
C ALA A 258 -17.65 -2.72 2.51
N SER A 259 -17.41 -2.99 1.22
CA SER A 259 -18.36 -3.73 0.39
C SER A 259 -18.59 -5.14 0.98
N PRO A 260 -19.79 -5.69 0.89
CA PRO A 260 -21.02 -5.11 0.32
C PRO A 260 -21.82 -4.23 1.29
N GLU A 261 -21.46 -4.16 2.58
CA GLU A 261 -22.20 -3.42 3.60
C GLU A 261 -22.21 -1.90 3.31
N THR A 262 -21.09 -1.39 2.77
CA THR A 262 -21.00 -0.02 2.25
C THR A 262 -20.68 -0.07 0.76
N SER A 263 -21.69 0.16 -0.07
CA SER A 263 -21.58 0.08 -1.53
C SER A 263 -21.16 1.43 -2.13
N VAL A 264 -20.06 1.41 -2.91
CA VAL A 264 -19.69 2.46 -3.85
C VAL A 264 -19.64 1.80 -5.22
N THR A 265 -20.78 1.80 -5.92
CA THR A 265 -20.91 1.05 -7.16
C THR A 265 -19.97 1.52 -8.26
N LEU A 266 -19.40 0.59 -9.00
CA LEU A 266 -18.57 0.86 -10.17
C LEU A 266 -19.43 1.09 -11.43
N ASP A 267 -20.44 0.26 -11.64
CA ASP A 267 -21.25 0.22 -12.86
C ASP A 267 -22.76 -0.01 -12.59
N GLY A 268 -23.17 -0.07 -11.35
CA GLY A 268 -24.52 -0.41 -10.89
C GLY A 268 -24.71 -1.88 -10.54
N SER A 269 -23.72 -2.74 -10.79
CA SER A 269 -23.74 -4.18 -10.48
C SER A 269 -22.58 -4.63 -9.60
N GLU A 270 -21.42 -4.00 -9.76
CA GLU A 270 -20.20 -4.28 -9.00
C GLU A 270 -19.80 -3.08 -8.15
N ASP A 271 -19.22 -3.33 -7.00
CA ASP A 271 -18.67 -2.30 -6.13
C ASP A 271 -17.20 -2.04 -6.45
N PHE A 272 -16.81 -0.77 -6.34
CA PHE A 272 -15.41 -0.40 -6.39
C PHE A 272 -14.71 -0.82 -5.11
N THR A 273 -13.60 -1.55 -5.24
CA THR A 273 -12.69 -1.89 -4.15
C THR A 273 -11.26 -1.52 -4.49
N PHE A 274 -10.46 -1.24 -3.48
CA PHE A 274 -9.07 -0.85 -3.65
C PHE A 274 -8.23 -1.29 -2.45
N ASP A 275 -7.35 -2.25 -2.69
CA ASP A 275 -6.30 -2.64 -1.74
C ASP A 275 -5.02 -1.86 -2.05
N LYS A 276 -4.45 -1.23 -1.04
CA LYS A 276 -3.19 -0.49 -1.17
C LYS A 276 -2.02 -1.44 -0.98
N GLU A 277 -1.34 -1.81 -2.06
CA GLU A 277 -0.24 -2.77 -2.05
C GLU A 277 1.13 -2.08 -2.04
N PHE A 278 2.03 -2.58 -1.18
CA PHE A 278 3.42 -2.13 -1.11
C PHE A 278 4.33 -3.08 -1.87
N PHE A 279 5.25 -2.53 -2.62
CA PHE A 279 6.23 -3.26 -3.40
C PHE A 279 7.53 -2.51 -3.56
N LEU A 280 8.59 -3.24 -3.90
CA LEU A 280 9.89 -2.67 -4.21
C LEU A 280 9.98 -2.26 -5.68
N LEU A 281 10.78 -1.23 -5.94
CA LEU A 281 11.21 -0.83 -7.27
C LEU A 281 12.73 -0.79 -7.32
N PHE A 282 13.29 -1.23 -8.44
CA PHE A 282 14.71 -1.24 -8.70
C PHE A 282 15.03 -0.42 -9.96
N ASN A 283 16.23 0.16 -10.00
CA ASN A 283 16.76 0.72 -11.24
C ASN A 283 16.93 -0.41 -12.27
N LYS A 284 16.47 -0.21 -13.50
CA LYS A 284 16.56 -1.24 -14.54
C LYS A 284 17.98 -1.60 -14.98
N ASP A 285 18.95 -0.72 -14.69
CA ASP A 285 20.36 -0.97 -14.95
C ASP A 285 21.12 -1.49 -13.69
N MET A 286 20.39 -1.82 -12.61
CA MET A 286 20.95 -2.43 -11.40
C MET A 286 21.48 -3.83 -11.72
N ASP A 287 22.58 -4.21 -11.07
CA ASP A 287 23.14 -5.55 -11.18
C ASP A 287 22.06 -6.61 -10.84
N PRO A 288 21.74 -7.54 -11.76
CA PRO A 288 20.75 -8.58 -11.52
C PRO A 288 21.05 -9.46 -10.30
N GLU A 289 22.34 -9.64 -9.94
CA GLU A 289 22.72 -10.41 -8.76
C GLU A 289 22.21 -9.75 -7.45
N ILE A 290 22.21 -8.41 -7.39
CA ILE A 290 21.67 -7.66 -6.24
C ILE A 290 20.16 -7.87 -6.14
N ILE A 291 19.44 -7.78 -7.27
CA ILE A 291 17.99 -8.00 -7.32
C ILE A 291 17.65 -9.42 -6.86
N THR A 292 18.35 -10.41 -7.40
CA THR A 292 18.19 -11.82 -7.05
C THR A 292 18.44 -12.05 -5.55
N ALA A 293 19.48 -11.43 -5.00
CA ALA A 293 19.81 -11.57 -3.59
C ALA A 293 18.70 -10.98 -2.68
N ILE A 294 18.11 -9.84 -3.07
CA ILE A 294 16.98 -9.23 -2.33
C ILE A 294 15.74 -10.11 -2.45
N ASP A 295 15.42 -10.62 -3.64
CA ASP A 295 14.27 -11.50 -3.88
C ASP A 295 14.38 -12.80 -3.07
N THR A 296 15.55 -13.44 -3.10
CA THR A 296 15.85 -14.65 -2.33
C THR A 296 15.72 -14.38 -0.82
N ALA A 297 16.32 -13.28 -0.35
CA ALA A 297 16.26 -12.93 1.06
C ALA A 297 14.82 -12.70 1.53
N LEU A 298 13.98 -11.98 0.75
CA LEU A 298 12.57 -11.78 1.09
C LEU A 298 11.80 -13.09 1.06
N THR A 299 12.03 -13.97 0.08
CA THR A 299 11.41 -15.29 0.02
C THR A 299 11.69 -16.08 1.30
N GLU A 300 12.94 -16.08 1.76
CA GLU A 300 13.32 -16.77 3.00
C GLU A 300 12.74 -16.09 4.24
N ILE A 301 12.74 -14.75 4.32
CA ILE A 301 12.16 -13.96 5.41
C ILE A 301 10.66 -14.27 5.56
N TYR A 302 9.92 -14.29 4.46
CA TYR A 302 8.48 -14.61 4.49
C TYR A 302 8.22 -16.10 4.78
N ALA A 303 9.10 -17.00 4.37
CA ALA A 303 9.02 -18.41 4.75
C ALA A 303 9.27 -18.64 6.25
N GLU A 304 10.08 -17.81 6.92
CA GLU A 304 10.31 -17.86 8.36
C GLU A 304 9.12 -17.39 9.22
N GLY A 305 8.27 -16.52 8.70
CA GLY A 305 7.02 -16.08 9.33
C GLY A 305 7.12 -14.89 10.29
N LYS A 306 8.31 -14.49 10.73
CA LYS A 306 8.47 -13.42 11.73
C LYS A 306 8.06 -12.02 11.25
N ILE A 307 8.28 -11.72 9.97
CA ILE A 307 7.93 -10.43 9.38
C ILE A 307 6.40 -10.27 9.34
N GLN A 308 5.67 -11.35 9.07
CA GLN A 308 4.22 -11.33 9.02
C GLN A 308 3.60 -10.95 10.37
N GLU A 309 4.18 -11.43 11.48
CA GLU A 309 3.72 -11.04 12.82
C GLU A 309 3.89 -9.54 13.05
N ARG A 310 5.06 -9.00 12.72
CA ARG A 310 5.34 -7.56 12.85
C ARG A 310 4.46 -6.70 11.94
N GLN A 311 4.19 -7.16 10.72
CA GLN A 311 3.30 -6.47 9.80
C GLN A 311 1.86 -6.44 10.35
N LYS A 312 1.35 -7.56 10.88
CA LYS A 312 0.02 -7.64 11.49
C LYS A 312 -0.11 -6.75 12.72
N GLU A 313 0.93 -6.68 13.57
CA GLU A 313 0.96 -5.76 14.71
C GLU A 313 0.84 -4.29 14.30
N ALA A 314 1.38 -3.93 13.13
CA ALA A 314 1.28 -2.60 12.54
C ALA A 314 0.05 -2.43 11.62
N PHE A 315 -0.89 -3.38 11.67
CA PHE A 315 -2.10 -3.41 10.86
C PHE A 315 -1.84 -3.43 9.34
N PHE A 316 -0.87 -4.24 8.92
CA PHE A 316 -0.69 -4.61 7.52
C PHE A 316 -1.07 -6.07 7.30
N ILE A 317 -1.58 -6.38 6.13
CA ILE A 317 -1.77 -7.76 5.68
C ILE A 317 -0.48 -8.19 4.96
N PRO A 318 0.21 -9.22 5.43
CA PRO A 318 1.35 -9.77 4.71
C PRO A 318 0.91 -10.28 3.34
N ASP A 319 1.55 -9.77 2.29
CA ASP A 319 1.25 -10.14 0.91
C ASP A 319 2.54 -10.15 0.11
N PHE A 320 3.18 -11.32 0.05
CA PHE A 320 4.46 -11.49 -0.61
C PHE A 320 4.33 -12.27 -1.91
N LEU A 321 4.72 -11.62 -2.99
CA LEU A 321 4.95 -12.24 -4.29
C LEU A 321 6.40 -11.93 -4.71
N PRO A 322 7.17 -12.92 -5.20
CA PRO A 322 8.46 -12.67 -5.82
C PRO A 322 8.35 -11.73 -7.02
N SER A 323 9.46 -11.11 -7.43
CA SER A 323 9.47 -10.02 -8.43
C SER A 323 8.74 -10.34 -9.74
N GLU A 324 8.86 -11.57 -10.25
CA GLU A 324 8.21 -11.95 -11.51
C GLU A 324 6.68 -11.99 -11.37
N GLU A 325 6.18 -12.68 -10.34
CA GLU A 325 4.75 -12.78 -10.04
C GLU A 325 4.16 -11.42 -9.64
N ALA A 326 4.90 -10.65 -8.84
CA ALA A 326 4.51 -9.30 -8.44
C ALA A 326 4.35 -8.36 -9.65
N ARG A 327 5.27 -8.45 -10.62
CA ARG A 327 5.18 -7.63 -11.84
C ARG A 327 3.95 -7.97 -12.67
N GLU A 328 3.64 -9.26 -12.84
CA GLU A 328 2.45 -9.68 -13.56
C GLU A 328 1.18 -9.19 -12.86
N HIS A 329 1.05 -9.46 -11.56
CA HIS A 329 -0.07 -9.05 -10.73
C HIS A 329 -0.28 -7.52 -10.75
N LEU A 330 0.76 -6.74 -10.48
CA LEU A 330 0.68 -5.28 -10.45
C LEU A 330 0.43 -4.66 -11.82
N THR A 331 0.87 -5.32 -12.91
CA THR A 331 0.56 -4.89 -14.28
C THR A 331 -0.94 -5.02 -14.55
N GLN A 332 -1.53 -6.16 -14.21
CA GLN A 332 -2.98 -6.39 -14.35
C GLN A 332 -3.78 -5.38 -13.51
N LYS A 333 -3.36 -5.15 -12.28
CA LYS A 333 -3.98 -4.18 -11.36
C LYS A 333 -3.92 -2.76 -11.93
N ARG A 334 -2.74 -2.31 -12.42
CA ARG A 334 -2.58 -1.02 -13.08
C ARG A 334 -3.53 -0.87 -14.28
N ASP A 335 -3.62 -1.90 -15.12
CA ASP A 335 -4.44 -1.84 -16.33
C ASP A 335 -5.93 -1.76 -15.98
N THR A 336 -6.38 -2.45 -14.94
CA THR A 336 -7.74 -2.32 -14.40
C THR A 336 -8.02 -0.89 -13.94
N TYR A 337 -7.15 -0.30 -13.14
CA TYR A 337 -7.36 1.09 -12.69
C TYR A 337 -7.24 2.12 -13.80
N LYS A 338 -6.37 1.86 -14.79
CA LYS A 338 -6.32 2.70 -15.99
C LYS A 338 -7.67 2.73 -16.70
N GLN A 339 -8.30 1.57 -16.88
CA GLN A 339 -9.61 1.49 -17.49
C GLN A 339 -10.66 2.27 -16.68
N VAL A 340 -10.72 2.09 -15.38
CA VAL A 340 -11.64 2.84 -14.49
C VAL A 340 -11.44 4.34 -14.61
N ILE A 341 -10.19 4.81 -14.66
CA ILE A 341 -9.88 6.23 -14.84
C ILE A 341 -10.32 6.72 -16.21
N ASP A 342 -10.03 5.98 -17.27
CA ASP A 342 -10.38 6.32 -18.65
C ASP A 342 -11.91 6.40 -18.83
N ASP A 343 -12.67 5.45 -18.29
CA ASP A 343 -14.15 5.40 -18.38
C ASP A 343 -14.81 6.60 -17.70
N ILE A 344 -14.24 7.07 -16.59
CA ILE A 344 -14.76 8.23 -15.87
C ILE A 344 -14.38 9.54 -16.56
N THR A 345 -13.14 9.64 -17.07
CA THR A 345 -12.65 10.86 -17.73
C THR A 345 -13.21 11.04 -19.14
N SER A 346 -13.47 9.94 -19.86
CA SER A 346 -14.05 10.00 -21.23
C SER A 346 -15.56 10.16 -21.25
N GLY A 347 -16.25 9.87 -20.16
CA GLY A 347 -17.70 10.08 -20.01
C GLY A 347 -18.10 11.47 -19.51
N SER A 348 -17.13 12.39 -19.37
CA SER A 348 -17.32 13.76 -18.85
C SER A 348 -17.60 14.76 -19.96
#